data_789cbdc68de38d5db887c26bbe340d80
#
_entry.id   789cbdc68de38d5db887c26bbe340d80
#
_cell.length_a   1.000
_cell.length_b   1.000
_cell.length_c   1.000
_cell.angle_alpha   90.00
_cell.angle_beta   90.00
_cell.angle_gamma   90.00
#
_symmetry.space_group_name_H-M   'P 1'
#
loop_
_entity.id
_entity.type
_entity.pdbx_description
1 polymer ?
#
loop_
_entity_poly.entity_id
_entity_poly.type
_entity_poly.pdbx_seq_one_letter_code
_entity_poly.pdbx_strand_id
1 'polypeptide(L)'
;RFYDPDVGRFTTPDPIGLEGGFNLYQYAPNPISWIDPWGWASSNPGVYDVSFEAHISKDIWHSKDMVHFAESNRQLHYAMKNDPVLRNTVETKHPGISEWVAPKKNGKFRSIALAGSTWHYHPVVGGNLQLVSYADHKDRHGDYHPKGPNGKRVGGRKTWGGGSSCRK
;
A
#
# COMPACT_ATOMS: atom_id res chain seq x y z
N ARG A 1 22.41 5.66 8.86
CA ARG A 1 23.08 6.08 7.61
C ARG A 1 23.17 7.61 7.53
N PHE A 2 24.17 8.15 6.82
CA PHE A 2 24.28 9.60 6.57
C PHE A 2 23.58 9.92 5.25
N TYR A 3 22.63 10.84 5.29
CA TYR A 3 21.89 11.31 4.12
C TYR A 3 22.51 12.62 3.61
N ASP A 4 22.73 12.68 2.31
CA ASP A 4 23.21 13.88 1.63
C ASP A 4 22.03 14.55 0.91
N PRO A 5 21.57 15.70 1.39
CA PRO A 5 20.43 16.40 0.81
C PRO A 5 20.74 17.01 -0.57
N ASP A 6 22.02 17.30 -0.87
CA ASP A 6 22.42 17.91 -2.13
C ASP A 6 22.39 16.87 -3.27
N VAL A 7 22.64 15.61 -2.94
CA VAL A 7 22.62 14.47 -3.89
C VAL A 7 21.33 13.66 -3.80
N GLY A 8 20.52 13.85 -2.74
CA GLY A 8 19.23 13.20 -2.54
C GLY A 8 19.33 11.69 -2.23
N ARG A 9 20.44 11.22 -1.64
CA ARG A 9 20.67 9.80 -1.31
C ARG A 9 21.51 9.63 -0.05
N PHE A 10 21.55 8.40 0.47
CA PHE A 10 22.52 8.05 1.51
C PHE A 10 23.96 8.00 0.97
N THR A 11 24.92 8.42 1.78
CA THR A 11 26.36 8.37 1.47
C THR A 11 27.01 7.06 1.91
N THR A 12 26.31 6.30 2.76
CA THR A 12 26.75 4.97 3.20
C THR A 12 25.77 3.90 2.72
N PRO A 13 26.24 2.70 2.34
CA PRO A 13 25.37 1.63 1.90
C PRO A 13 24.41 1.18 3.01
N ASP A 14 23.34 0.50 2.61
CA ASP A 14 22.37 -0.04 3.55
C ASP A 14 23.03 -1.11 4.42
N PRO A 15 22.92 -1.01 5.76
CA PRO A 15 23.49 -2.01 6.67
C PRO A 15 22.85 -3.40 6.53
N ILE A 16 21.64 -3.49 5.99
CA ILE A 16 21.00 -4.75 5.67
C ILE A 16 21.28 -5.24 4.24
N GLY A 17 22.13 -4.51 3.50
CA GLY A 17 22.58 -4.89 2.17
C GLY A 17 21.42 -5.01 1.17
N LEU A 18 21.48 -6.06 0.31
CA LEU A 18 20.47 -6.30 -0.72
C LEU A 18 19.07 -6.65 -0.16
N GLU A 19 18.95 -6.97 1.11
CA GLU A 19 17.66 -7.11 1.78
C GLU A 19 16.90 -5.78 1.83
N GLY A 20 17.62 -4.64 1.79
CA GLY A 20 17.09 -3.30 1.64
C GLY A 20 16.73 -2.88 0.22
N GLY A 21 16.98 -3.72 -0.78
CA GLY A 21 16.74 -3.43 -2.20
C GLY A 21 18.01 -3.40 -3.02
N PHE A 22 17.88 -3.39 -4.36
CA PHE A 22 19.03 -3.40 -5.28
C PHE A 22 19.85 -2.10 -5.25
N ASN A 23 19.26 -0.98 -4.83
CA ASN A 23 19.96 0.29 -4.69
C ASN A 23 20.30 0.56 -3.23
N LEU A 24 21.51 0.18 -2.81
CA LEU A 24 21.99 0.29 -1.44
C LEU A 24 22.06 1.73 -0.90
N TYR A 25 21.94 2.74 -1.76
CA TYR A 25 22.04 4.16 -1.43
C TYR A 25 20.70 4.90 -1.53
N GLN A 26 19.63 4.21 -1.88
CA GLN A 26 18.30 4.82 -1.99
C GLN A 26 17.78 5.24 -0.62
N TYR A 27 17.22 6.47 -0.55
CA TYR A 27 16.57 6.95 0.66
C TYR A 27 15.14 6.40 0.77
N ALA A 28 14.31 6.70 -0.22
CA ALA A 28 12.90 6.30 -0.24
C ALA A 28 12.36 6.42 -1.67
N PRO A 29 11.29 5.72 -2.02
CA PRO A 29 10.62 5.86 -3.31
C PRO A 29 10.08 7.28 -3.55
N ASN A 30 9.71 7.99 -2.49
CA ASN A 30 9.29 9.39 -2.53
C ASN A 30 9.87 10.14 -1.32
N PRO A 31 10.97 10.91 -1.50
CA PRO A 31 11.66 11.58 -0.39
C PRO A 31 10.88 12.73 0.24
N ILE A 32 9.79 13.21 -0.39
CA ILE A 32 8.99 14.34 0.11
C ILE A 32 7.90 13.86 1.08
N SER A 33 7.35 12.68 0.87
CA SER A 33 6.21 12.15 1.64
C SER A 33 6.56 10.96 2.54
N TRP A 34 7.80 10.48 2.45
CA TRP A 34 8.25 9.32 3.20
C TRP A 34 9.25 9.71 4.28
N ILE A 35 8.96 9.30 5.51
CA ILE A 35 9.91 9.38 6.64
C ILE A 35 10.33 7.94 6.94
N ASP A 36 11.64 7.71 6.99
CA ASP A 36 12.23 6.46 7.47
C ASP A 36 12.84 6.68 8.87
N PRO A 37 12.06 6.55 9.94
CA PRO A 37 12.50 6.83 11.30
C PRO A 37 13.65 5.95 11.77
N TRP A 38 13.84 4.79 11.11
CA TRP A 38 14.83 3.79 11.50
C TRP A 38 15.98 3.66 10.51
N GLY A 39 15.94 4.35 9.37
CA GLY A 39 16.91 4.21 8.32
C GLY A 39 16.87 2.83 7.62
N TRP A 40 15.75 2.13 7.71
CA TRP A 40 15.52 0.81 7.14
C TRP A 40 14.52 0.84 5.99
N ALA A 41 14.24 2.02 5.47
CA ALA A 41 13.32 2.12 4.35
C ALA A 41 13.95 1.50 3.11
N SER A 42 13.65 0.25 2.99
CA SER A 42 13.31 -0.21 1.66
C SER A 42 11.84 0.07 1.41
N SER A 43 11.43 0.16 0.17
CA SER A 43 10.08 -0.18 -0.25
C SER A 43 9.84 -1.61 0.24
N ASN A 44 9.64 -1.76 1.50
CA ASN A 44 9.45 -2.97 2.28
C ASN A 44 9.63 -4.30 1.52
N PRO A 45 10.83 -4.64 1.05
CA PRO A 45 11.08 -5.85 0.30
C PRO A 45 11.35 -6.98 1.25
N GLY A 46 10.72 -7.18 2.23
CA GLY A 46 10.93 -8.32 3.11
C GLY A 46 9.66 -8.77 3.78
N VAL A 47 8.69 -7.87 3.91
CA VAL A 47 7.47 -8.19 4.64
C VAL A 47 6.37 -8.57 3.67
N TYR A 48 6.08 -7.74 2.66
CA TYR A 48 5.04 -8.06 1.67
C TYR A 48 5.17 -7.17 0.42
N ASP A 49 4.65 -7.66 -0.70
CA ASP A 49 4.72 -6.99 -2.00
C ASP A 49 3.49 -6.09 -2.22
N VAL A 50 3.68 -4.78 -2.07
CA VAL A 50 2.66 -3.77 -2.34
C VAL A 50 2.73 -3.36 -3.80
N SER A 51 1.66 -3.60 -4.54
CA SER A 51 1.58 -3.25 -5.96
C SER A 51 1.12 -1.81 -6.20
N PHE A 52 0.34 -1.25 -5.28
CA PHE A 52 -0.14 0.14 -5.34
C PHE A 52 -0.62 0.60 -3.96
N GLU A 53 -0.48 1.89 -3.67
CA GLU A 53 -1.00 2.52 -2.46
C GLU A 53 -2.06 3.57 -2.82
N ALA A 54 -3.26 3.41 -2.23
CA ALA A 54 -4.34 4.38 -2.34
C ALA A 54 -4.47 5.18 -1.04
N HIS A 55 -4.68 6.49 -1.17
CA HIS A 55 -4.81 7.39 -0.03
C HIS A 55 -6.25 7.85 0.13
N ILE A 56 -6.91 7.37 1.17
CA ILE A 56 -8.31 7.68 1.47
C ILE A 56 -8.39 8.96 2.30
N SER A 57 -9.25 9.90 1.87
CA SER A 57 -9.50 11.14 2.58
C SER A 57 -10.12 10.90 3.97
N LYS A 58 -9.78 11.74 4.94
CA LYS A 58 -10.21 11.61 6.35
C LYS A 58 -11.73 11.62 6.51
N ASP A 59 -12.44 12.35 5.68
CA ASP A 59 -13.89 12.47 5.69
C ASP A 59 -14.62 11.14 5.44
N ILE A 60 -13.97 10.20 4.74
CA ILE A 60 -14.54 8.88 4.47
C ILE A 60 -13.89 7.73 5.27
N TRP A 61 -12.93 8.01 6.18
CA TRP A 61 -12.26 6.95 6.95
C TRP A 61 -13.23 6.04 7.72
N HIS A 62 -14.31 6.59 8.22
CA HIS A 62 -15.32 5.85 8.98
C HIS A 62 -16.46 5.30 8.11
N SER A 63 -16.30 5.36 6.78
CA SER A 63 -17.25 4.76 5.84
C SER A 63 -17.11 3.23 5.77
N LYS A 64 -18.06 2.58 5.07
CA LYS A 64 -18.01 1.14 4.81
C LYS A 64 -16.79 0.78 3.92
N ASP A 65 -16.29 -0.45 4.06
CA ASP A 65 -15.21 -0.97 3.21
C ASP A 65 -15.49 -0.80 1.72
N MET A 66 -16.75 -0.91 1.32
CA MET A 66 -17.19 -0.71 -0.07
C MET A 66 -16.87 0.69 -0.61
N VAL A 67 -16.93 1.72 0.24
CA VAL A 67 -16.59 3.10 -0.14
C VAL A 67 -15.08 3.22 -0.31
N HIS A 68 -14.32 2.68 0.65
CA HIS A 68 -12.85 2.69 0.59
C HIS A 68 -12.34 1.95 -0.65
N PHE A 69 -12.85 0.77 -0.93
CA PHE A 69 -12.40 -0.03 -2.08
C PHE A 69 -12.80 0.60 -3.42
N ALA A 70 -13.98 1.22 -3.50
CA ALA A 70 -14.37 1.95 -4.70
C ALA A 70 -13.44 3.14 -4.96
N GLU A 71 -13.07 3.89 -3.93
CA GLU A 71 -12.13 5.01 -4.02
C GLU A 71 -10.72 4.51 -4.36
N SER A 72 -10.24 3.43 -3.73
CA SER A 72 -8.94 2.84 -4.05
C SER A 72 -8.86 2.35 -5.50
N ASN A 73 -9.91 1.68 -5.99
CA ASN A 73 -10.00 1.25 -7.39
C ASN A 73 -10.02 2.47 -8.35
N ARG A 74 -10.67 3.56 -7.97
CA ARG A 74 -10.68 4.80 -8.73
C ARG A 74 -9.28 5.39 -8.84
N GLN A 75 -8.56 5.49 -7.73
CA GLN A 75 -7.20 6.01 -7.71
C GLN A 75 -6.25 5.16 -8.55
N LEU A 76 -6.31 3.83 -8.41
CA LEU A 76 -5.51 2.92 -9.21
C LEU A 76 -5.81 3.05 -10.71
N HIS A 77 -7.09 3.16 -11.10
CA HIS A 77 -7.47 3.36 -12.50
C HIS A 77 -6.79 4.59 -13.09
N TYR A 78 -6.87 5.74 -12.43
CA TYR A 78 -6.27 6.97 -12.94
C TYR A 78 -4.74 6.95 -12.88
N ALA A 79 -4.15 6.35 -11.86
CA ALA A 79 -2.71 6.17 -11.78
C ALA A 79 -2.18 5.35 -12.97
N MET A 80 -2.78 4.19 -13.24
CA MET A 80 -2.41 3.35 -14.39
C MET A 80 -2.71 3.99 -15.75
N LYS A 81 -3.71 4.86 -15.83
CA LYS A 81 -3.99 5.60 -17.06
C LYS A 81 -2.90 6.61 -17.39
N ASN A 82 -2.30 7.22 -16.35
CA ASN A 82 -1.28 8.25 -16.48
C ASN A 82 0.15 7.69 -16.49
N ASP A 83 0.35 6.44 -16.01
CA ASP A 83 1.65 5.78 -15.94
C ASP A 83 1.59 4.38 -16.57
N PRO A 84 2.06 4.23 -17.83
CA PRO A 84 2.11 2.92 -18.52
C PRO A 84 3.04 1.91 -17.84
N VAL A 85 4.10 2.35 -17.16
CA VAL A 85 5.05 1.45 -16.46
C VAL A 85 4.36 0.86 -15.24
N LEU A 86 3.71 1.70 -14.43
CA LEU A 86 2.89 1.24 -13.31
C LEU A 86 1.80 0.27 -13.79
N ARG A 87 1.10 0.62 -14.87
CA ARG A 87 0.05 -0.24 -15.43
C ARG A 87 0.59 -1.63 -15.78
N ASN A 88 1.70 -1.71 -16.51
CA ASN A 88 2.31 -2.99 -16.89
C ASN A 88 2.75 -3.80 -15.66
N THR A 89 3.34 -3.14 -14.67
CA THR A 89 3.79 -3.77 -13.42
C THR A 89 2.61 -4.36 -12.65
N VAL A 90 1.56 -3.56 -12.45
CA VAL A 90 0.37 -4.00 -11.69
C VAL A 90 -0.41 -5.06 -12.46
N GLU A 91 -0.55 -4.95 -13.77
CA GLU A 91 -1.22 -5.94 -14.61
C GLU A 91 -0.49 -7.29 -14.61
N THR A 92 0.85 -7.27 -14.59
CA THR A 92 1.66 -8.51 -14.50
C THR A 92 1.43 -9.24 -13.17
N LYS A 93 1.31 -8.50 -12.07
CA LYS A 93 1.07 -9.07 -10.73
C LYS A 93 -0.38 -9.47 -10.49
N HIS A 94 -1.30 -8.74 -11.09
CA HIS A 94 -2.75 -8.89 -10.93
C HIS A 94 -3.43 -8.91 -12.31
N PRO A 95 -3.36 -10.01 -13.05
CA PRO A 95 -3.91 -10.09 -14.41
C PRO A 95 -5.40 -9.73 -14.46
N GLY A 96 -5.78 -8.84 -15.38
CA GLY A 96 -7.14 -8.32 -15.53
C GLY A 96 -7.49 -7.13 -14.64
N ILE A 97 -6.55 -6.62 -13.87
CA ILE A 97 -6.79 -5.49 -12.95
C ILE A 97 -7.17 -4.21 -13.69
N SER A 98 -6.58 -3.95 -14.86
CA SER A 98 -6.86 -2.74 -15.63
C SER A 98 -8.33 -2.66 -16.06
N GLU A 99 -8.92 -3.77 -16.48
CA GLU A 99 -10.34 -3.85 -16.81
C GLU A 99 -11.22 -3.82 -15.54
N TRP A 100 -10.74 -4.51 -14.50
CA TRP A 100 -11.48 -4.57 -13.23
C TRP A 100 -11.69 -3.20 -12.60
N VAL A 101 -10.65 -2.36 -12.54
CA VAL A 101 -10.73 -1.02 -11.94
C VAL A 101 -11.29 0.04 -12.88
N ALA A 102 -11.54 -0.29 -14.15
CA ALA A 102 -12.21 0.62 -15.07
C ALA A 102 -13.64 0.97 -14.58
N PRO A 103 -14.10 2.20 -14.80
CA PRO A 103 -15.45 2.60 -14.40
C PRO A 103 -16.50 1.76 -15.16
N LYS A 104 -17.57 1.41 -14.46
CA LYS A 104 -18.75 0.76 -15.06
C LYS A 104 -19.47 1.72 -16.03
N LYS A 105 -20.41 1.22 -16.81
CA LYS A 105 -21.24 2.02 -17.75
C LYS A 105 -21.93 3.23 -17.07
N ASN A 106 -22.22 3.13 -15.76
CA ASN A 106 -22.82 4.21 -14.98
C ASN A 106 -21.80 5.15 -14.32
N GLY A 107 -20.50 5.08 -14.71
CA GLY A 107 -19.42 5.90 -14.16
C GLY A 107 -18.92 5.49 -12.77
N LYS A 108 -19.55 4.53 -12.09
CA LYS A 108 -19.15 4.09 -10.75
C LYS A 108 -18.02 3.06 -10.82
N PHE A 109 -17.16 3.07 -9.84
CA PHE A 109 -16.09 2.08 -9.66
C PHE A 109 -16.60 0.87 -8.85
N ARG A 110 -15.94 -0.29 -9.04
CA ARG A 110 -16.25 -1.49 -8.24
C ARG A 110 -15.85 -1.26 -6.80
N SER A 111 -16.65 -1.75 -5.89
CA SER A 111 -16.47 -1.60 -4.43
C SER A 111 -15.82 -2.82 -3.76
N ILE A 112 -15.18 -3.66 -4.56
CA ILE A 112 -14.44 -4.85 -4.12
C ILE A 112 -13.12 -4.93 -4.88
N ALA A 113 -12.13 -5.63 -4.33
CA ALA A 113 -10.90 -5.94 -5.02
C ALA A 113 -11.10 -6.98 -6.13
N LEU A 114 -10.15 -7.07 -7.06
CA LEU A 114 -10.08 -8.16 -8.04
C LEU A 114 -9.88 -9.50 -7.32
N ALA A 115 -10.47 -10.58 -7.83
CA ALA A 115 -10.19 -11.93 -7.33
C ALA A 115 -8.69 -12.22 -7.36
N GLY A 116 -8.16 -12.81 -6.28
CA GLY A 116 -6.73 -13.05 -6.11
C GLY A 116 -5.94 -11.84 -5.56
N SER A 117 -6.57 -10.68 -5.40
CA SER A 117 -5.99 -9.51 -4.74
C SER A 117 -6.85 -9.03 -3.57
N THR A 118 -6.31 -8.14 -2.74
CA THR A 118 -7.06 -7.46 -1.68
C THR A 118 -6.50 -6.07 -1.42
N TRP A 119 -7.36 -5.20 -0.89
CA TRP A 119 -6.96 -3.92 -0.33
C TRP A 119 -6.67 -4.08 1.17
N HIS A 120 -5.41 -4.04 1.53
CA HIS A 120 -4.95 -4.10 2.91
C HIS A 120 -4.95 -2.70 3.54
N TYR A 121 -5.52 -2.57 4.72
CA TYR A 121 -5.47 -1.32 5.52
C TYR A 121 -4.15 -1.23 6.26
N HIS A 122 -3.31 -0.26 5.90
CA HIS A 122 -2.02 -0.08 6.54
C HIS A 122 -2.19 0.11 8.06
N PRO A 123 -1.49 -0.67 8.91
CA PRO A 123 -1.78 -0.70 10.35
C PRO A 123 -1.42 0.60 11.09
N VAL A 124 -0.48 1.39 10.56
CA VAL A 124 0.07 2.60 11.19
C VAL A 124 -0.33 3.86 10.44
N VAL A 125 -0.18 3.86 9.10
CA VAL A 125 -0.46 5.05 8.28
C VAL A 125 -1.94 5.17 8.04
N GLY A 126 -2.58 6.17 8.63
CA GLY A 126 -4.01 6.42 8.46
C GLY A 126 -4.35 6.81 7.02
N GLY A 127 -5.46 6.26 6.53
CA GLY A 127 -5.93 6.52 5.16
C GLY A 127 -5.20 5.75 4.06
N ASN A 128 -4.19 4.95 4.37
CA ASN A 128 -3.44 4.19 3.38
C ASN A 128 -4.04 2.79 3.19
N LEU A 129 -4.47 2.47 1.96
CA LEU A 129 -4.83 1.13 1.51
C LEU A 129 -3.84 0.62 0.48
N GLN A 130 -3.36 -0.59 0.69
CA GLN A 130 -2.32 -1.23 -0.13
C GLN A 130 -2.91 -2.37 -0.96
N LEU A 131 -2.72 -2.34 -2.28
CA LEU A 131 -3.06 -3.45 -3.15
C LEU A 131 -2.00 -4.53 -3.03
N VAL A 132 -2.41 -5.70 -2.56
CA VAL A 132 -1.53 -6.85 -2.34
C VAL A 132 -2.16 -8.14 -2.87
N SER A 133 -1.35 -9.18 -3.07
CA SER A 133 -1.85 -10.53 -3.34
C SER A 133 -2.66 -11.06 -2.15
N TYR A 134 -3.84 -11.61 -2.41
CA TYR A 134 -4.67 -12.24 -1.37
C TYR A 134 -3.98 -13.44 -0.75
N ALA A 135 -3.29 -14.26 -1.55
CA ALA A 135 -2.53 -15.41 -1.07
C ALA A 135 -1.41 -14.97 -0.12
N ASP A 136 -0.60 -13.99 -0.54
CA ASP A 136 0.47 -13.44 0.28
C ASP A 136 -0.05 -12.82 1.57
N HIS A 137 -1.13 -12.04 1.50
CA HIS A 137 -1.77 -11.45 2.68
C HIS A 137 -2.28 -12.51 3.66
N LYS A 138 -2.80 -13.63 3.17
CA LYS A 138 -3.27 -14.74 3.98
C LYS A 138 -2.11 -15.49 4.66
N ASP A 139 -1.08 -15.84 3.89
CA ASP A 139 0.05 -16.65 4.35
C ASP A 139 0.93 -15.86 5.34
N ARG A 140 1.14 -14.58 5.09
CA ARG A 140 1.92 -13.67 5.94
C ARG A 140 1.06 -12.71 6.77
N HIS A 141 -0.14 -13.13 7.13
CA HIS A 141 -1.09 -12.28 7.87
C HIS A 141 -0.51 -11.68 9.16
N GLY A 142 0.50 -12.33 9.77
CA GLY A 142 1.21 -11.82 10.93
C GLY A 142 2.01 -10.57 10.67
N ASP A 143 2.60 -10.48 9.51
CA ASP A 143 3.46 -9.37 9.08
C ASP A 143 2.61 -8.17 8.68
N TYR A 144 1.51 -8.42 7.97
CA TYR A 144 0.51 -7.39 7.65
C TYR A 144 -0.18 -6.80 8.87
N HIS A 145 -0.31 -7.58 9.94
CA HIS A 145 -0.97 -7.20 11.19
C HIS A 145 -0.06 -7.46 12.39
N PRO A 146 0.98 -6.64 12.61
CA PRO A 146 1.91 -6.81 13.70
C PRO A 146 1.21 -6.73 15.05
N LYS A 147 1.83 -7.32 16.09
CA LYS A 147 1.34 -7.20 17.46
C LYS A 147 1.67 -5.82 18.01
N GLY A 148 0.67 -5.13 18.55
CA GLY A 148 0.86 -3.91 19.31
C GLY A 148 1.37 -4.16 20.75
N PRO A 149 1.57 -3.10 21.53
CA PRO A 149 2.10 -3.19 22.89
C PRO A 149 1.29 -4.08 23.85
N ASN A 150 0.00 -4.25 23.57
CA ASN A 150 -0.91 -5.12 24.34
C ASN A 150 -0.91 -6.59 23.86
N GLY A 151 0.02 -6.97 22.97
CA GLY A 151 0.11 -8.31 22.40
C GLY A 151 -0.98 -8.66 21.36
N LYS A 152 -1.95 -7.78 21.13
CA LYS A 152 -3.01 -7.98 20.13
C LYS A 152 -2.56 -7.50 18.76
N ARG A 153 -3.02 -8.17 17.70
CA ARG A 153 -2.74 -7.74 16.32
C ARG A 153 -3.37 -6.38 16.03
N VAL A 154 -2.59 -5.52 15.39
CA VAL A 154 -3.01 -4.18 14.94
C VAL A 154 -3.44 -4.27 13.48
N GLY A 155 -4.59 -3.71 13.17
CA GLY A 155 -5.06 -3.61 11.78
C GLY A 155 -5.60 -2.21 11.52
N GLY A 156 -5.18 -1.60 10.43
CA GLY A 156 -5.55 -0.24 10.07
C GLY A 156 -7.06 0.00 10.05
N ARG A 157 -7.83 -1.02 9.69
CA ARG A 157 -9.30 -0.95 9.75
C ARG A 157 -9.83 -0.62 11.15
N LYS A 158 -9.17 -1.10 12.21
CA LYS A 158 -9.52 -0.77 13.60
C LYS A 158 -8.91 0.54 14.09
N THR A 159 -7.71 0.84 13.66
CA THR A 159 -6.96 2.00 14.15
C THR A 159 -7.50 3.31 13.59
N TRP A 160 -7.78 3.35 12.29
CA TRP A 160 -8.24 4.58 11.65
C TRP A 160 -9.52 4.41 10.80
N GLY A 161 -9.84 3.21 10.37
CA GLY A 161 -10.96 2.93 9.46
C GLY A 161 -12.29 2.63 10.16
N GLY A 162 -12.49 2.99 11.44
CA GLY A 162 -13.77 2.86 12.17
C GLY A 162 -14.12 1.44 12.64
N GLY A 163 -13.29 0.43 12.34
CA GLY A 163 -13.48 -0.92 12.84
C GLY A 163 -14.71 -1.64 12.28
N SER A 164 -15.21 -2.62 13.03
CA SER A 164 -16.37 -3.44 12.61
C SER A 164 -17.70 -2.69 12.63
N SER A 165 -17.82 -1.59 13.39
CA SER A 165 -19.03 -0.77 13.45
C SER A 165 -19.38 -0.11 12.11
N CYS A 166 -18.38 0.14 11.26
CA CYS A 166 -18.55 0.73 9.93
C CYS A 166 -18.81 -0.29 8.82
N ARG A 167 -18.83 -1.59 9.13
CA ARG A 167 -19.07 -2.66 8.14
C ARG A 167 -20.55 -3.01 7.93
N LYS A 168 -21.42 -2.44 8.73
CA LYS A 168 -22.86 -2.69 8.70
C LYS A 168 -23.57 -1.90 7.62
#